data_4a0627d25f8cc34b3038e5a77ad76e5c
#
_entry.id   4a0627d25f8cc34b3038e5a77ad76e5c
#
_cell.length_a   1.000
_cell.length_b   1.000
_cell.length_c   1.000
_cell.angle_alpha   90.00
_cell.angle_beta   90.00
_cell.angle_gamma   90.00
#
_symmetry.space_group_name_H-M   'P 1'
#
loop_
_entity.id
_entity.type
_entity.pdbx_description
1 polymer ?
#
loop_
_entity_poly.entity_id
_entity_poly.type
_entity_poly.pdbx_seq_one_letter_code
_entity_poly.pdbx_strand_id
1 'polypeptide(L)'
;PIVHRQAVAFMIAEMAYEVDAMRLMTWKAASKLEAGKDAKKESFLAKLYCGDMAMKVTDYGVQLLGGHGYIREYPVERYYRNGRGISILEGMASV
;
A
#
# COMPACT_ATOMS: atom_id res chain seq x y z
N PRO A 1 23.47 -10.13 -11.52
CA PRO A 1 23.02 -10.13 -12.92
C PRO A 1 22.13 -8.92 -13.23
N ILE A 2 22.19 -8.46 -14.47
CA ILE A 2 21.42 -7.31 -14.94
C ILE A 2 19.92 -7.56 -14.79
N VAL A 3 19.48 -8.78 -15.05
CA VAL A 3 18.06 -9.16 -14.96
C VAL A 3 17.52 -8.93 -13.55
N HIS A 4 18.29 -9.28 -12.54
CA HIS A 4 17.90 -9.06 -11.15
C HIS A 4 17.80 -7.57 -10.82
N ARG A 5 18.72 -6.77 -11.35
CA ARG A 5 18.67 -5.32 -11.15
C ARG A 5 17.46 -4.69 -11.82
N GLN A 6 17.09 -5.17 -13.01
CA GLN A 6 15.89 -4.71 -13.70
C GLN A 6 14.63 -5.08 -12.93
N ALA A 7 14.56 -6.30 -12.43
CA ALA A 7 13.41 -6.75 -11.64
C ALA A 7 13.24 -5.88 -10.39
N VAL A 8 14.33 -5.58 -9.69
CA VAL A 8 14.32 -4.72 -8.51
C VAL A 8 13.88 -3.31 -8.89
N ALA A 9 14.41 -2.77 -9.99
CA ALA A 9 14.02 -1.43 -10.46
C ALA A 9 12.54 -1.36 -10.79
N PHE A 10 11.99 -2.38 -11.44
CA PHE A 10 10.56 -2.42 -11.74
C PHE A 10 9.70 -2.50 -10.48
N MET A 11 10.11 -3.29 -9.49
CA MET A 11 9.39 -3.37 -8.22
C MET A 11 9.38 -2.01 -7.51
N ILE A 12 10.52 -1.34 -7.47
CA ILE A 12 10.62 -0.02 -6.84
C ILE A 12 9.75 0.99 -7.56
N ALA A 13 9.78 0.99 -8.89
CA ALA A 13 8.95 1.89 -9.69
C ALA A 13 7.46 1.62 -9.43
N GLU A 14 7.06 0.35 -9.39
CA GLU A 14 5.68 -0.02 -9.12
C GLU A 14 5.25 0.43 -7.72
N MET A 15 6.10 0.24 -6.72
CA MET A 15 5.83 0.71 -5.36
C MET A 15 5.61 2.23 -5.36
N ALA A 16 6.45 2.97 -6.08
CA ALA A 16 6.38 4.42 -6.12
C ALA A 16 5.06 4.90 -6.72
N TYR A 17 4.65 4.36 -7.87
CA TYR A 17 3.40 4.83 -8.47
C TYR A 17 2.17 4.35 -7.71
N GLU A 18 2.23 3.20 -7.05
CA GLU A 18 1.11 2.78 -6.21
C GLU A 18 0.93 3.69 -5.00
N VAL A 19 2.04 4.11 -4.39
CA VAL A 19 1.97 5.08 -3.28
C VAL A 19 1.38 6.40 -3.76
N ASP A 20 1.78 6.87 -4.93
CA ASP A 20 1.22 8.10 -5.50
C ASP A 20 -0.26 7.95 -5.80
N ALA A 21 -0.68 6.80 -6.33
CA ALA A 21 -2.09 6.53 -6.60
C ALA A 21 -2.93 6.55 -5.31
N MET A 22 -2.43 5.93 -4.25
CA MET A 22 -3.10 5.95 -2.95
C MET A 22 -3.25 7.37 -2.43
N ARG A 23 -2.20 8.17 -2.55
CA ARG A 23 -2.21 9.57 -2.10
C ARG A 23 -3.23 10.39 -2.89
N LEU A 24 -3.24 10.25 -4.21
CA LEU A 24 -4.17 10.99 -5.07
C LEU A 24 -5.62 10.60 -4.80
N MET A 25 -5.91 9.32 -4.60
CA MET A 25 -7.26 8.88 -4.29
C MET A 25 -7.73 9.43 -2.94
N THR A 26 -6.86 9.44 -1.96
CA THR A 26 -7.16 9.99 -0.63
C THR A 26 -7.42 11.48 -0.71
N TRP A 27 -6.59 12.21 -1.44
CA TRP A 27 -6.77 13.66 -1.62
C TRP A 27 -8.05 13.97 -2.36
N LYS A 28 -8.43 13.16 -3.35
CA LYS A 28 -9.68 13.35 -4.08
C LYS A 28 -10.88 13.24 -3.13
N ALA A 29 -10.90 12.22 -2.28
CA ALA A 29 -11.96 12.03 -1.31
C ALA A 29 -12.01 13.20 -0.31
N ALA A 30 -10.85 13.59 0.23
CA ALA A 30 -10.75 14.68 1.18
C ALA A 30 -11.19 16.01 0.57
N SER A 31 -10.80 16.26 -0.67
CA SER A 31 -11.16 17.48 -1.38
C SER A 31 -12.68 17.59 -1.59
N LYS A 32 -13.34 16.48 -1.91
CA LYS A 32 -14.79 16.46 -2.03
C LYS A 32 -15.49 16.74 -0.70
N LEU A 33 -15.00 16.13 0.37
CA LEU A 33 -15.56 16.38 1.70
C LEU A 33 -15.41 17.85 2.11
N GLU A 34 -14.24 18.41 1.84
CA GLU A 34 -13.97 19.81 2.17
C GLU A 34 -14.88 20.77 1.39
N ALA A 35 -15.21 20.39 0.15
CA ALA A 35 -16.12 21.17 -0.67
C ALA A 35 -17.60 20.96 -0.31
N GLY A 36 -17.90 20.17 0.70
CA GLY A 36 -19.26 19.89 1.10
C GLY A 36 -20.01 18.92 0.20
N LYS A 37 -19.29 18.20 -0.66
CA LYS A 37 -19.88 17.24 -1.58
C LYS A 37 -19.90 15.84 -0.96
N ASP A 38 -20.77 14.97 -1.50
CA ASP A 38 -20.82 13.59 -1.09
C ASP A 38 -19.57 12.84 -1.60
N ALA A 39 -18.80 12.33 -0.67
CA ALA A 39 -17.55 11.62 -0.98
C ALA A 39 -17.61 10.14 -0.58
N LYS A 40 -18.80 9.56 -0.42
CA LYS A 40 -18.93 8.16 0.03
C LYS A 40 -18.26 7.21 -0.92
N LYS A 41 -18.50 7.36 -2.22
CA LYS A 41 -17.88 6.52 -3.25
C LYS A 41 -16.36 6.65 -3.23
N GLU A 42 -15.86 7.89 -3.23
CA GLU A 42 -14.43 8.14 -3.25
C GLU A 42 -13.73 7.63 -2.00
N SER A 43 -14.36 7.81 -0.84
CA SER A 43 -13.82 7.32 0.43
C SER A 43 -13.75 5.79 0.45
N PHE A 44 -14.81 5.13 -0.02
CA PHE A 44 -14.86 3.67 -0.08
C PHE A 44 -13.80 3.12 -1.03
N LEU A 45 -13.69 3.69 -2.22
CA LEU A 45 -12.69 3.26 -3.21
C LEU A 45 -11.27 3.49 -2.71
N ALA A 46 -11.02 4.63 -2.08
CA ALA A 46 -9.70 4.91 -1.51
C ALA A 46 -9.35 3.88 -0.43
N LYS A 47 -10.29 3.55 0.44
CA LYS A 47 -10.07 2.55 1.48
C LYS A 47 -9.74 1.18 0.92
N LEU A 48 -10.50 0.72 -0.08
CA LEU A 48 -10.27 -0.57 -0.70
C LEU A 48 -8.92 -0.61 -1.40
N TYR A 49 -8.63 0.41 -2.20
CA TYR A 49 -7.38 0.47 -2.95
C TYR A 49 -6.18 0.57 -2.03
N CYS A 50 -6.24 1.41 -1.02
CA CYS A 50 -5.15 1.57 -0.07
C CYS A 50 -4.91 0.30 0.72
N GLY A 51 -5.96 -0.41 1.12
CA GLY A 51 -5.81 -1.68 1.81
C GLY A 51 -5.05 -2.71 0.96
N ASP A 52 -5.47 -2.87 -0.31
CA ASP A 52 -4.83 -3.81 -1.22
C ASP A 52 -3.39 -3.41 -1.54
N MET A 53 -3.17 -2.12 -1.82
CA MET A 53 -1.86 -1.65 -2.24
C MET A 53 -0.87 -1.57 -1.08
N ALA A 54 -1.34 -1.32 0.13
CA ALA A 54 -0.47 -1.35 1.30
C ALA A 54 0.13 -2.75 1.49
N MET A 55 -0.68 -3.79 1.29
CA MET A 55 -0.18 -5.16 1.36
C MET A 55 0.81 -5.44 0.25
N LYS A 56 0.50 -5.01 -0.98
CA LYS A 56 1.38 -5.23 -2.13
C LYS A 56 2.73 -4.53 -1.95
N VAL A 57 2.71 -3.27 -1.53
CA VAL A 57 3.93 -2.46 -1.38
C VAL A 57 4.80 -3.02 -0.26
N THR A 58 4.20 -3.38 0.87
CA THR A 58 4.97 -3.93 1.98
C THR A 58 5.49 -5.33 1.67
N ASP A 59 4.74 -6.14 0.90
CA ASP A 59 5.21 -7.43 0.45
C ASP A 59 6.43 -7.29 -0.47
N TYR A 60 6.39 -6.33 -1.39
CA TYR A 60 7.55 -6.04 -2.24
C TYR A 60 8.76 -5.62 -1.40
N GLY A 61 8.54 -4.82 -0.35
CA GLY A 61 9.60 -4.43 0.56
C GLY A 61 10.26 -5.62 1.23
N VAL A 62 9.45 -6.58 1.69
CA VAL A 62 9.94 -7.83 2.28
C VAL A 62 10.74 -8.62 1.25
N GLN A 63 10.23 -8.73 0.03
CA GLN A 63 10.92 -9.46 -1.04
C GLN A 63 12.26 -8.83 -1.40
N LEU A 64 12.33 -7.50 -1.47
CA LEU A 64 13.55 -6.78 -1.80
C LEU A 64 14.66 -7.02 -0.77
N LEU A 65 14.29 -7.14 0.50
CA LEU A 65 15.24 -7.42 1.56
C LEU A 65 15.56 -8.91 1.66
N GLY A 66 14.81 -9.76 0.96
CA GLY A 66 14.98 -11.22 1.01
C GLY A 66 14.76 -11.74 2.41
N GLY A 67 15.63 -12.67 2.85
CA GLY A 67 15.49 -13.24 4.18
C GLY A 67 15.55 -12.23 5.32
N HIS A 68 16.22 -11.13 5.10
CA HIS A 68 16.33 -10.07 6.13
C HIS A 68 14.99 -9.40 6.41
N GLY A 69 14.07 -9.36 5.45
CA GLY A 69 12.76 -8.76 5.63
C GLY A 69 11.88 -9.50 6.63
N TYR A 70 12.20 -10.75 6.94
CA TYR A 70 11.45 -11.54 7.91
C TYR A 70 12.00 -11.43 9.33
N ILE A 71 13.11 -10.74 9.51
CA ILE A 71 13.70 -10.52 10.83
C ILE A 71 13.06 -9.29 11.45
N ARG A 72 12.53 -9.42 12.68
CA ARG A 72 11.81 -8.34 13.35
C ARG A 72 12.64 -7.09 13.60
N GLU A 73 13.94 -7.18 13.44
CA GLU A 73 14.84 -6.04 13.58
C GLU A 73 14.65 -4.99 12.47
N TYR A 74 14.04 -5.39 11.34
CA TYR A 74 13.87 -4.52 10.19
C TYR A 74 12.46 -3.95 10.13
N PRO A 75 12.31 -2.62 9.95
CA PRO A 75 11.00 -1.98 9.93
C PRO A 75 10.05 -2.50 8.85
N VAL A 76 10.58 -3.03 7.74
CA VAL A 76 9.76 -3.53 6.63
C VAL A 76 8.87 -4.69 7.08
N GLU A 77 9.41 -5.63 7.87
CA GLU A 77 8.60 -6.74 8.39
C GLU A 77 7.46 -6.22 9.26
N ARG A 78 7.75 -5.24 10.11
CA ARG A 78 6.74 -4.61 10.96
C ARG A 78 5.66 -3.92 10.12
N TYR A 79 6.05 -3.21 9.09
CA TYR A 79 5.09 -2.53 8.20
C TYR A 79 4.18 -3.52 7.49
N TYR A 80 4.73 -4.65 7.04
CA TYR A 80 3.93 -5.69 6.42
C TYR A 80 2.87 -6.22 7.39
N ARG A 81 3.27 -6.54 8.61
CA ARG A 81 2.35 -7.06 9.62
C ARG A 81 1.29 -6.04 10.00
N ASN A 82 1.68 -4.79 10.16
CA ASN A 82 0.74 -3.73 10.50
C ASN A 82 -0.25 -3.48 9.37
N GLY A 83 0.20 -3.49 8.12
CA GLY A 83 -0.67 -3.33 6.96
C GLY A 83 -1.71 -4.44 6.89
N ARG A 84 -1.29 -5.68 7.13
CA ARG A 84 -2.22 -6.82 7.18
C ARG A 84 -3.22 -6.67 8.33
N GLY A 85 -2.73 -6.24 9.49
CA GLY A 85 -3.58 -6.01 10.65
C GLY A 85 -4.66 -4.98 10.40
N ILE A 86 -4.33 -3.88 9.76
CA ILE A 86 -5.29 -2.85 9.40
C ILE A 86 -6.38 -3.40 8.49
N SER A 87 -6.00 -4.17 7.47
CA SER A 87 -6.96 -4.77 6.54
C SER A 87 -7.92 -5.71 7.26
N ILE A 88 -7.43 -6.49 8.21
CA ILE A 88 -8.23 -7.43 8.98
C ILE A 88 -9.14 -6.73 9.97
N LEU A 89 -8.59 -5.76 10.72
CA LEU A 89 -9.32 -5.05 11.77
C LEU A 89 -10.53 -4.30 11.23
N GLU A 90 -10.42 -3.71 10.06
CA GLU A 90 -11.53 -3.00 9.46
C GLU A 90 -12.56 -3.94 8.84
N GLY A 91 -12.17 -5.19 8.57
CA GLY A 91 -13.09 -6.22 8.14
C GLY A 91 -13.76 -6.00 6.81
N MET A 92 -13.30 -5.02 6.05
CA MET A 92 -14.00 -4.59 4.83
C MET A 92 -13.35 -5.08 3.55
N ALA A 93 -12.07 -5.36 3.59
CA ALA A 93 -11.32 -5.65 2.38
C ALA A 93 -11.67 -7.03 1.79
N SER A 94 -12.19 -7.94 2.59
CA SER A 94 -12.47 -9.32 2.17
C SER A 94 -13.96 -9.63 2.07
N VAL A 95 -14.82 -8.63 2.19
CA VAL A 95 -16.26 -8.81 2.12
C VAL A 95 -16.82 -8.47 0.76
#